data_bd11b59a8725672cb558f90205fbe6cc
#
_entry.id   bd11b59a8725672cb558f90205fbe6cc
#
_cell.length_a   1.000
_cell.length_b   1.000
_cell.length_c   1.000
_cell.angle_alpha   90.00
_cell.angle_beta   90.00
_cell.angle_gamma   90.00
#
_symmetry.space_group_name_H-M   'P 1'
#
loop_
_entity.id
_entity.type
_entity.pdbx_description
1 polymer ?
#
loop_
_entity_poly.entity_id
_entity_poly.type
_entity_poly.pdbx_seq_one_letter_code
_entity_poly.pdbx_strand_id
1 'polypeptide(L)'
;MKHEAYIRGIGYYAPEKVLTNADLEKIVETSDEWITTRTGIKERHIAAPGETVSDMTTHAAQAALADAGMDADELTHIFLYTVTPDFYTPSAACLVEEKLGIRHKVVQDVNAACCGYIYGLEMARAVLALHPEAKVLVAAAEVLTSRTNWADRRTCVLFGDAAAAAVVTADAATGKARIMDTRLSSDGSLGHLLTIKGGGSGHPDRKSTRLNSSHGYI
;
A
#
# COMPACT_ATOMS: atom_id res chain seq x y z
N MET A 1 -22.82 19.73 -10.39
CA MET A 1 -23.26 18.93 -9.23
C MET A 1 -22.01 18.29 -8.62
N LYS A 2 -21.84 18.28 -7.29
CA LYS A 2 -20.75 17.49 -6.67
C LYS A 2 -21.14 16.03 -6.78
N HIS A 3 -20.47 15.27 -7.62
CA HIS A 3 -20.62 13.82 -7.60
C HIS A 3 -20.03 13.27 -6.32
N GLU A 4 -20.79 12.43 -5.63
CA GLU A 4 -20.33 11.75 -4.43
C GLU A 4 -19.50 10.53 -4.82
N ALA A 5 -18.60 10.10 -3.96
CA ALA A 5 -17.78 8.91 -4.17
C ALA A 5 -18.15 7.85 -3.13
N TYR A 6 -18.24 6.61 -3.59
CA TYR A 6 -18.64 5.47 -2.77
C TYR A 6 -17.64 4.34 -2.93
N ILE A 7 -17.28 3.71 -1.83
CA ILE A 7 -16.60 2.41 -1.83
C ILE A 7 -17.65 1.37 -2.20
N ARG A 8 -17.45 0.70 -3.32
CA ARG A 8 -18.32 -0.35 -3.82
C ARG A 8 -17.88 -1.75 -3.39
N GLY A 9 -16.57 -1.98 -3.30
CA GLY A 9 -16.00 -3.23 -2.83
C GLY A 9 -14.61 -3.02 -2.26
N ILE A 10 -14.21 -3.92 -1.36
CA ILE A 10 -12.89 -3.94 -0.73
C ILE A 10 -12.28 -5.33 -0.81
N GLY A 11 -10.96 -5.38 -0.84
CA GLY A 11 -10.21 -6.62 -0.81
C GLY A 11 -8.84 -6.42 -0.18
N TYR A 12 -8.25 -7.50 0.30
CA TYR A 12 -6.90 -7.49 0.82
C TYR A 12 -6.19 -8.81 0.50
N TYR A 13 -4.89 -8.78 0.60
CA TYR A 13 -4.03 -9.96 0.54
C TYR A 13 -2.90 -9.79 1.55
N ALA A 14 -2.62 -10.85 2.28
CA ALA A 14 -1.46 -10.97 3.14
C ALA A 14 -0.70 -12.25 2.75
N PRO A 15 0.63 -12.20 2.59
CA PRO A 15 1.46 -13.38 2.32
C PRO A 15 1.26 -14.51 3.34
N GLU A 16 1.47 -15.74 2.93
CA GLU A 16 1.22 -16.90 3.80
C GLU A 16 2.19 -16.99 4.99
N LYS A 17 3.45 -16.59 4.77
CA LYS A 17 4.49 -16.68 5.79
C LYS A 17 4.25 -15.67 6.90
N VAL A 18 4.12 -16.17 8.12
CA VAL A 18 3.99 -15.39 9.35
C VAL A 18 5.32 -15.37 10.12
N LEU A 19 5.71 -14.20 10.61
CA LEU A 19 6.82 -14.00 11.54
C LEU A 19 6.24 -13.49 12.86
N THR A 20 6.31 -14.30 13.90
CA THR A 20 5.80 -13.97 15.24
C THR A 20 6.78 -13.11 16.04
N ASN A 21 6.32 -12.52 17.14
CA ASN A 21 7.22 -11.83 18.08
C ASN A 21 8.28 -12.77 18.66
N ALA A 22 7.91 -14.03 18.96
CA ALA A 22 8.85 -15.05 19.43
C ALA A 22 9.95 -15.41 18.41
N ASP A 23 9.65 -15.26 17.10
CA ASP A 23 10.67 -15.41 16.07
C ASP A 23 11.61 -14.20 16.01
N LEU A 24 11.08 -13.00 16.25
CA LEU A 24 11.91 -11.79 16.33
C LEU A 24 12.87 -11.80 17.52
N GLU A 25 12.51 -12.40 18.63
CA GLU A 25 13.40 -12.58 19.79
C GLU A 25 14.67 -13.37 19.44
N LYS A 26 14.63 -14.21 18.40
CA LYS A 26 15.79 -14.96 17.88
C LYS A 26 16.71 -14.10 16.99
N ILE A 27 16.21 -12.95 16.52
CA ILE A 27 16.88 -12.11 15.50
C ILE A 27 17.45 -10.85 16.15
N VAL A 28 16.73 -10.24 17.10
CA VAL A 28 17.08 -8.97 17.72
C VAL A 28 16.70 -8.99 19.20
N GLU A 29 17.40 -8.20 20.02
CA GLU A 29 17.10 -8.08 21.45
C GLU A 29 15.75 -7.41 21.67
N THR A 30 14.69 -8.20 21.89
CA THR A 30 13.31 -7.77 22.12
C THR A 30 12.53 -8.84 22.88
N SER A 31 11.25 -8.56 23.19
CA SER A 31 10.33 -9.57 23.72
C SER A 31 8.91 -9.35 23.19
N ASP A 32 8.08 -10.40 23.19
CA ASP A 32 6.66 -10.29 22.84
C ASP A 32 5.93 -9.25 23.71
N GLU A 33 6.20 -9.24 25.00
CA GLU A 33 5.66 -8.23 25.93
C GLU A 33 6.05 -6.81 25.53
N TRP A 34 7.34 -6.60 25.21
CA TRP A 34 7.85 -5.29 24.82
C TRP A 34 7.21 -4.78 23.53
N ILE A 35 7.05 -5.66 22.51
CA ILE A 35 6.43 -5.32 21.23
C ILE A 35 4.94 -5.06 21.43
N THR A 36 4.23 -5.98 22.05
CA THR A 36 2.77 -5.94 22.19
C THR A 36 2.30 -4.75 23.00
N THR A 37 2.97 -4.43 24.12
CA THR A 37 2.58 -3.28 24.96
C THR A 37 2.76 -1.94 24.26
N ARG A 38 3.70 -1.82 23.32
CA ARG A 38 3.99 -0.56 22.59
C ARG A 38 3.24 -0.43 21.27
N THR A 39 2.95 -1.53 20.61
CA THR A 39 2.45 -1.52 19.23
C THR A 39 1.14 -2.27 19.03
N GLY A 40 0.81 -3.19 19.93
CA GLY A 40 -0.28 -4.14 19.75
C GLY A 40 0.03 -5.27 18.76
N ILE A 41 1.18 -5.25 18.08
CA ILE A 41 1.53 -6.21 17.03
C ILE A 41 1.97 -7.52 17.68
N LYS A 42 1.37 -8.63 17.23
CA LYS A 42 1.74 -9.99 17.65
C LYS A 42 2.50 -10.75 16.57
N GLU A 43 2.18 -10.47 15.32
CA GLU A 43 2.76 -11.13 14.15
C GLU A 43 2.76 -10.19 12.93
N ARG A 44 3.54 -10.52 11.91
CA ARG A 44 3.57 -9.84 10.61
C ARG A 44 3.73 -10.87 9.51
N HIS A 45 3.11 -10.57 8.39
CA HIS A 45 3.24 -11.37 7.17
C HIS A 45 4.49 -10.96 6.40
N ILE A 46 5.13 -11.92 5.75
CA ILE A 46 6.38 -11.76 5.01
C ILE A 46 6.18 -12.31 3.60
N ALA A 47 6.39 -11.49 2.59
CA ALA A 47 6.34 -11.91 1.20
C ALA A 47 7.32 -13.06 0.92
N ALA A 48 6.88 -14.03 0.12
CA ALA A 48 7.73 -15.11 -0.32
C ALA A 48 8.86 -14.60 -1.24
N PRO A 49 9.98 -15.33 -1.37
CA PRO A 49 11.00 -14.95 -2.35
C PRO A 49 10.40 -14.85 -3.76
N GLY A 50 10.48 -13.67 -4.37
CA GLY A 50 9.93 -13.38 -5.68
C GLY A 50 8.48 -12.90 -5.69
N GLU A 51 7.79 -12.92 -4.57
CA GLU A 51 6.46 -12.32 -4.44
C GLU A 51 6.58 -10.79 -4.37
N THR A 52 5.93 -10.11 -5.29
CA THR A 52 6.10 -8.68 -5.52
C THR A 52 4.89 -7.86 -5.08
N VAL A 53 5.06 -6.54 -5.04
CA VAL A 53 3.95 -5.61 -4.77
C VAL A 53 2.84 -5.79 -5.80
N SER A 54 3.17 -5.96 -7.09
CA SER A 54 2.15 -6.16 -8.12
C SER A 54 1.41 -7.50 -7.99
N ASP A 55 2.07 -8.59 -7.51
CA ASP A 55 1.40 -9.86 -7.22
C ASP A 55 0.37 -9.68 -6.11
N MET A 56 0.79 -9.18 -4.97
CA MET A 56 -0.09 -8.95 -3.82
C MET A 56 -1.24 -8.00 -4.15
N THR A 57 -0.95 -6.91 -4.89
CA THR A 57 -1.97 -5.95 -5.33
C THR A 57 -2.99 -6.61 -6.25
N THR A 58 -2.56 -7.50 -7.15
CA THR A 58 -3.47 -8.21 -8.04
C THR A 58 -4.44 -9.09 -7.25
N HIS A 59 -3.97 -9.81 -6.24
CA HIS A 59 -4.85 -10.62 -5.38
C HIS A 59 -5.84 -9.75 -4.59
N ALA A 60 -5.37 -8.63 -4.02
CA ALA A 60 -6.25 -7.69 -3.32
C ALA A 60 -7.28 -7.05 -4.26
N ALA A 61 -6.88 -6.71 -5.50
CA ALA A 61 -7.76 -6.16 -6.53
C ALA A 61 -8.83 -7.16 -6.95
N GLN A 62 -8.46 -8.42 -7.18
CA GLN A 62 -9.43 -9.49 -7.50
C GLN A 62 -10.47 -9.67 -6.38
N ALA A 63 -10.02 -9.67 -5.12
CA ALA A 63 -10.92 -9.72 -3.98
C ALA A 63 -11.85 -8.50 -3.91
N ALA A 64 -11.33 -7.28 -4.16
CA ALA A 64 -12.13 -6.06 -4.17
C ALA A 64 -13.16 -6.03 -5.31
N LEU A 65 -12.79 -6.52 -6.50
CA LEU A 65 -13.68 -6.65 -7.65
C LEU A 65 -14.80 -7.66 -7.39
N ALA A 66 -14.45 -8.82 -6.81
CA ALA A 66 -15.42 -9.83 -6.42
C ALA A 66 -16.41 -9.28 -5.40
N ASP A 67 -15.93 -8.57 -4.38
CA ASP A 67 -16.78 -7.91 -3.38
C ASP A 67 -17.64 -6.78 -3.98
N ALA A 68 -17.14 -6.10 -5.02
CA ALA A 68 -17.88 -5.08 -5.76
C ALA A 68 -18.92 -5.67 -6.73
N GLY A 69 -18.87 -6.97 -7.04
CA GLY A 69 -19.64 -7.58 -8.13
C GLY A 69 -19.31 -6.94 -9.48
N MET A 70 -18.04 -6.79 -9.80
CA MET A 70 -17.54 -6.14 -11.01
C MET A 70 -16.47 -6.99 -11.69
N ASP A 71 -16.48 -6.96 -13.02
CA ASP A 71 -15.39 -7.49 -13.83
C ASP A 71 -14.22 -6.49 -13.90
N ALA A 72 -12.99 -7.00 -14.04
CA ALA A 72 -11.80 -6.17 -14.11
C ALA A 72 -11.81 -5.21 -15.32
N ASP A 73 -12.38 -5.64 -16.46
CA ASP A 73 -12.50 -4.81 -17.65
C ASP A 73 -13.34 -3.55 -17.45
N GLU A 74 -14.20 -3.52 -16.46
CA GLU A 74 -14.99 -2.35 -16.11
C GLU A 74 -14.16 -1.22 -15.47
N LEU A 75 -12.99 -1.53 -14.91
CA LEU A 75 -12.10 -0.51 -14.35
C LEU A 75 -11.66 0.48 -15.44
N THR A 76 -11.57 1.74 -15.03
CA THR A 76 -11.04 2.83 -15.86
C THR A 76 -9.70 3.33 -15.37
N HIS A 77 -9.47 3.29 -14.05
CA HIS A 77 -8.27 3.78 -13.39
C HIS A 77 -7.75 2.78 -12.37
N ILE A 78 -6.42 2.70 -12.24
CA ILE A 78 -5.72 1.97 -11.17
C ILE A 78 -4.70 2.93 -10.54
N PHE A 79 -4.89 3.28 -9.29
CA PHE A 79 -3.95 4.06 -8.50
C PHE A 79 -3.35 3.17 -7.41
N LEU A 80 -2.07 2.86 -7.56
CA LEU A 80 -1.33 2.03 -6.61
C LEU A 80 -0.40 2.91 -5.78
N TYR A 81 -0.60 2.90 -4.48
CA TYR A 81 0.23 3.60 -3.51
C TYR A 81 1.25 2.65 -2.91
N THR A 82 2.52 2.91 -3.16
CA THR A 82 3.63 2.08 -2.70
C THR A 82 4.94 2.87 -2.63
N VAL A 83 5.82 2.48 -1.69
CA VAL A 83 7.23 2.91 -1.62
C VAL A 83 8.19 1.79 -1.99
N THR A 84 7.65 0.59 -2.24
CA THR A 84 8.41 -0.62 -2.58
C THR A 84 7.94 -1.23 -3.91
N PRO A 85 7.81 -0.43 -5.01
CA PRO A 85 7.36 -0.98 -6.28
C PRO A 85 8.31 -2.08 -6.78
N ASP A 86 7.82 -2.93 -7.67
CA ASP A 86 8.58 -4.01 -8.32
C ASP A 86 9.83 -3.44 -8.99
N PHE A 87 9.67 -2.32 -9.71
CA PHE A 87 10.74 -1.62 -10.44
C PHE A 87 10.57 -0.10 -10.28
N TYR A 88 11.62 0.67 -10.55
CA TYR A 88 11.48 2.12 -10.73
C TYR A 88 10.67 2.48 -11.98
N THR A 89 10.71 1.63 -13.00
CA THR A 89 9.95 1.73 -14.25
C THR A 89 9.93 0.34 -14.92
N PRO A 90 8.79 -0.11 -15.46
CA PRO A 90 7.48 0.56 -15.44
C PRO A 90 6.89 0.67 -14.02
N SER A 91 5.77 1.40 -13.87
CA SER A 91 5.02 1.42 -12.62
C SER A 91 4.46 0.04 -12.27
N ALA A 92 4.38 -0.30 -10.99
CA ALA A 92 3.79 -1.56 -10.56
C ALA A 92 2.29 -1.63 -10.92
N ALA A 93 1.61 -0.49 -11.01
CA ALA A 93 0.22 -0.43 -11.51
C ALA A 93 0.06 -0.93 -12.96
N CYS A 94 1.07 -0.73 -13.83
CA CYS A 94 1.07 -1.32 -15.18
C CYS A 94 1.15 -2.85 -15.13
N LEU A 95 1.93 -3.38 -14.19
CA LEU A 95 2.03 -4.83 -14.01
C LEU A 95 0.75 -5.42 -13.43
N VAL A 96 0.05 -4.68 -12.56
CA VAL A 96 -1.29 -5.07 -12.06
C VAL A 96 -2.30 -5.09 -13.20
N GLU A 97 -2.30 -4.08 -14.08
CA GLU A 97 -3.16 -4.05 -15.28
C GLU A 97 -2.95 -5.31 -16.14
N GLU A 98 -1.69 -5.67 -16.41
CA GLU A 98 -1.35 -6.89 -17.16
C GLU A 98 -1.82 -8.16 -16.46
N LYS A 99 -1.54 -8.28 -15.15
CA LYS A 99 -1.91 -9.46 -14.34
C LYS A 99 -3.42 -9.63 -14.16
N LEU A 100 -4.18 -8.54 -14.20
CA LEU A 100 -5.65 -8.58 -14.24
C LEU A 100 -6.19 -8.96 -15.64
N GLY A 101 -5.33 -9.03 -16.65
CA GLY A 101 -5.71 -9.37 -18.02
C GLY A 101 -6.43 -8.26 -18.77
N ILE A 102 -6.34 -7.02 -18.30
CA ILE A 102 -7.00 -5.83 -18.85
C ILE A 102 -6.01 -4.89 -19.53
N ARG A 103 -6.51 -3.93 -20.33
CA ARG A 103 -5.65 -3.01 -21.11
C ARG A 103 -6.32 -1.65 -21.26
N HIS A 104 -5.48 -0.65 -21.58
CA HIS A 104 -5.92 0.72 -21.91
C HIS A 104 -6.61 1.44 -20.75
N LYS A 105 -6.17 1.17 -19.53
CA LYS A 105 -6.61 1.87 -18.33
C LYS A 105 -5.65 3.02 -17.99
N VAL A 106 -6.12 3.97 -17.21
CA VAL A 106 -5.25 5.00 -16.63
C VAL A 106 -4.61 4.41 -15.37
N VAL A 107 -3.31 4.16 -15.41
CA VAL A 107 -2.62 3.49 -14.31
C VAL A 107 -1.40 4.28 -13.87
N GLN A 108 -1.17 4.36 -12.56
CA GLN A 108 0.01 5.02 -11.99
C GLN A 108 0.33 4.53 -10.59
N ASP A 109 1.63 4.56 -10.26
CA ASP A 109 2.10 4.46 -8.89
C ASP A 109 2.19 5.86 -8.28
N VAL A 110 1.86 5.94 -6.98
CA VAL A 110 1.97 7.17 -6.21
C VAL A 110 2.68 6.90 -4.89
N ASN A 111 3.63 7.74 -4.53
CA ASN A 111 4.32 7.65 -3.26
C ASN A 111 3.77 8.70 -2.28
N ALA A 112 3.06 8.25 -1.27
CA ALA A 112 2.63 9.02 -0.11
C ALA A 112 2.84 8.21 1.19
N ALA A 113 3.75 7.25 1.15
CA ALA A 113 4.10 6.35 2.25
C ALA A 113 2.85 5.78 2.96
N CYS A 114 2.86 5.73 4.30
CA CYS A 114 1.78 5.15 5.11
C CYS A 114 0.41 5.84 4.93
N CYS A 115 0.37 7.06 4.38
CA CYS A 115 -0.87 7.79 4.12
C CYS A 115 -1.45 7.52 2.71
N GLY A 116 -0.76 6.72 1.89
CA GLY A 116 -1.07 6.53 0.47
C GLY A 116 -2.53 6.20 0.20
N TYR A 117 -3.11 5.27 0.94
CA TYR A 117 -4.50 4.87 0.73
C TYR A 117 -5.49 6.06 0.88
N ILE A 118 -5.28 6.94 1.87
CA ILE A 118 -6.14 8.12 2.08
C ILE A 118 -5.96 9.13 0.93
N TYR A 119 -4.72 9.32 0.44
CA TYR A 119 -4.47 10.11 -0.76
C TYR A 119 -5.16 9.50 -1.99
N GLY A 120 -5.20 8.17 -2.08
CA GLY A 120 -5.90 7.44 -3.14
C GLY A 120 -7.41 7.68 -3.14
N LEU A 121 -8.03 7.67 -1.99
CA LEU A 121 -9.46 7.97 -1.86
C LEU A 121 -9.77 9.41 -2.29
N GLU A 122 -8.92 10.39 -1.96
CA GLU A 122 -9.09 11.77 -2.44
C GLU A 122 -8.89 11.88 -3.94
N MET A 123 -7.88 11.20 -4.50
CA MET A 123 -7.66 11.17 -5.95
C MET A 123 -8.86 10.54 -6.67
N ALA A 124 -9.40 9.43 -6.16
CA ALA A 124 -10.60 8.82 -6.72
C ALA A 124 -11.80 9.78 -6.69
N ARG A 125 -12.00 10.52 -5.58
CA ARG A 125 -13.03 11.55 -5.50
C ARG A 125 -12.86 12.64 -6.56
N ALA A 126 -11.62 13.09 -6.77
CA ALA A 126 -11.31 14.11 -7.79
C ALA A 126 -11.60 13.60 -9.22
N VAL A 127 -11.22 12.35 -9.52
CA VAL A 127 -11.54 11.72 -10.81
C VAL A 127 -13.04 11.62 -10.98
N LEU A 128 -13.78 11.12 -10.00
CA LEU A 128 -15.24 10.96 -10.10
C LEU A 128 -16.00 12.29 -10.17
N ALA A 129 -15.44 13.36 -9.64
CA ALA A 129 -16.01 14.69 -9.80
C ALA A 129 -15.95 15.20 -11.25
N LEU A 130 -14.94 14.79 -12.01
CA LEU A 130 -14.75 15.13 -13.42
C LEU A 130 -15.35 14.08 -14.37
N HIS A 131 -15.28 12.81 -13.96
CA HIS A 131 -15.65 11.62 -14.72
C HIS A 131 -16.54 10.71 -13.87
N PRO A 132 -17.83 11.04 -13.70
CA PRO A 132 -18.71 10.28 -12.81
C PRO A 132 -18.97 8.83 -13.27
N GLU A 133 -18.71 8.54 -14.54
CA GLU A 133 -18.77 7.19 -15.11
C GLU A 133 -17.54 6.34 -14.77
N ALA A 134 -16.48 6.95 -14.22
CA ALA A 134 -15.26 6.23 -13.94
C ALA A 134 -15.45 5.19 -12.82
N LYS A 135 -14.64 4.14 -12.91
CA LYS A 135 -14.53 3.08 -11.91
C LYS A 135 -13.07 2.97 -11.53
N VAL A 136 -12.75 3.39 -10.30
CA VAL A 136 -11.38 3.60 -9.85
C VAL A 136 -10.99 2.50 -8.86
N LEU A 137 -9.94 1.76 -9.16
CA LEU A 137 -9.27 0.90 -8.19
C LEU A 137 -8.23 1.75 -7.44
N VAL A 138 -8.42 1.89 -6.13
CA VAL A 138 -7.42 2.44 -5.21
C VAL A 138 -6.78 1.30 -4.47
N ALA A 139 -5.48 1.11 -4.61
CA ALA A 139 -4.73 0.07 -3.94
C ALA A 139 -3.55 0.66 -3.16
N ALA A 140 -3.19 0.02 -2.06
CA ALA A 140 -1.96 0.28 -1.32
C ALA A 140 -1.31 -1.07 -1.00
N ALA A 141 -0.03 -1.20 -1.30
CA ALA A 141 0.70 -2.45 -1.11
C ALA A 141 2.17 -2.18 -0.80
N GLU A 142 2.74 -2.99 0.08
CA GLU A 142 4.14 -2.86 0.45
C GLU A 142 4.81 -4.21 0.68
N VAL A 143 6.06 -4.33 0.22
CA VAL A 143 7.03 -5.35 0.64
C VAL A 143 8.10 -4.66 1.50
N LEU A 144 7.68 -4.12 2.65
CA LEU A 144 8.58 -3.36 3.53
C LEU A 144 9.63 -4.24 4.19
N THR A 145 9.37 -5.54 4.32
CA THR A 145 10.35 -6.47 4.88
C THR A 145 11.62 -6.56 4.03
N SER A 146 11.54 -6.31 2.72
CA SER A 146 12.68 -6.22 1.81
C SER A 146 13.59 -5.01 2.10
N ARG A 147 13.08 -4.00 2.79
CA ARG A 147 13.77 -2.75 3.15
C ARG A 147 14.07 -2.64 4.63
N THR A 148 13.54 -3.55 5.46
CA THR A 148 13.68 -3.53 6.90
C THR A 148 15.13 -3.82 7.31
N ASN A 149 15.65 -3.00 8.23
CA ASN A 149 16.90 -3.30 8.91
C ASN A 149 16.62 -4.24 10.10
N TRP A 150 16.78 -5.52 9.89
CA TRP A 150 16.50 -6.55 10.90
C TRP A 150 17.38 -6.48 12.16
N ALA A 151 18.46 -5.70 12.14
CA ALA A 151 19.30 -5.45 13.31
C ALA A 151 18.84 -4.23 14.14
N ASP A 152 17.87 -3.45 13.66
CA ASP A 152 17.32 -2.29 14.37
C ASP A 152 15.92 -2.59 14.92
N ARG A 153 15.83 -2.95 16.21
CA ARG A 153 14.57 -3.27 16.87
C ARG A 153 13.54 -2.11 16.88
N ARG A 154 13.99 -0.88 16.66
CA ARG A 154 13.08 0.29 16.62
C ARG A 154 12.17 0.27 15.39
N THR A 155 12.59 -0.41 14.34
CA THR A 155 11.88 -0.48 13.07
C THR A 155 11.46 -1.89 12.69
N CYS A 156 12.27 -2.91 12.90
CA CYS A 156 12.01 -4.27 12.43
C CYS A 156 10.75 -4.92 13.06
N VAL A 157 10.35 -4.45 14.24
CA VAL A 157 9.15 -4.96 14.93
C VAL A 157 7.84 -4.40 14.37
N LEU A 158 7.90 -3.33 13.55
CA LEU A 158 6.72 -2.56 13.09
C LEU A 158 6.20 -3.02 11.74
N PHE A 159 7.07 -3.51 10.85
CA PHE A 159 6.74 -3.67 9.45
C PHE A 159 6.49 -5.11 9.05
N GLY A 160 5.51 -5.29 8.18
CA GLY A 160 5.20 -6.51 7.45
C GLY A 160 4.82 -6.16 6.02
N ASP A 161 4.39 -7.18 5.27
CA ASP A 161 4.02 -7.09 3.86
C ASP A 161 2.54 -7.40 3.70
N ALA A 162 1.85 -6.60 2.92
CA ALA A 162 0.44 -6.79 2.59
C ALA A 162 0.01 -5.90 1.43
N ALA A 163 -1.17 -6.18 0.88
CA ALA A 163 -1.88 -5.31 -0.06
C ALA A 163 -3.34 -5.17 0.35
N ALA A 164 -3.91 -4.01 0.09
CA ALA A 164 -5.35 -3.76 0.19
C ALA A 164 -5.83 -2.94 -1.00
N ALA A 165 -7.07 -3.13 -1.41
CA ALA A 165 -7.66 -2.41 -2.52
C ALA A 165 -9.13 -2.07 -2.26
N ALA A 166 -9.60 -0.98 -2.87
CA ALA A 166 -11.02 -0.64 -2.94
C ALA A 166 -11.40 -0.24 -4.35
N VAL A 167 -12.60 -0.66 -4.77
CA VAL A 167 -13.26 -0.14 -5.95
C VAL A 167 -14.11 1.05 -5.54
N VAL A 168 -13.86 2.20 -6.15
CA VAL A 168 -14.55 3.47 -5.86
C VAL A 168 -15.31 3.94 -7.09
N THR A 169 -16.59 4.28 -6.93
CA THR A 169 -17.50 4.72 -7.99
C THR A 169 -18.35 5.90 -7.53
N ALA A 170 -19.03 6.58 -8.46
CA ALA A 170 -20.02 7.62 -8.13
C ALA A 170 -21.45 7.05 -7.96
N ASP A 171 -21.63 5.74 -8.13
CA ASP A 171 -22.95 5.10 -8.08
C ASP A 171 -23.35 4.80 -6.62
N ALA A 172 -24.32 5.55 -6.12
CA ALA A 172 -24.87 5.36 -4.78
C ALA A 172 -25.69 4.07 -4.63
N ALA A 173 -26.23 3.52 -5.73
CA ALA A 173 -27.09 2.34 -5.67
C ALA A 173 -26.30 1.07 -5.37
N THR A 174 -25.04 1.02 -5.82
CA THR A 174 -24.14 -0.11 -5.59
C THR A 174 -23.07 0.18 -4.53
N GLY A 175 -22.96 1.42 -4.06
CA GLY A 175 -21.99 1.85 -3.05
C GLY A 175 -22.32 1.34 -1.65
N LYS A 176 -21.35 0.68 -1.00
CA LYS A 176 -21.50 0.17 0.37
C LYS A 176 -21.21 1.23 1.43
N ALA A 177 -20.31 2.16 1.13
CA ALA A 177 -19.94 3.25 2.04
C ALA A 177 -19.63 4.52 1.27
N ARG A 178 -20.19 5.65 1.70
CA ARG A 178 -19.89 6.96 1.13
C ARG A 178 -18.62 7.54 1.73
N ILE A 179 -17.73 8.04 0.88
CA ILE A 179 -16.56 8.81 1.32
C ILE A 179 -17.03 10.22 1.65
N MET A 180 -17.16 10.53 2.94
CA MET A 180 -17.71 11.79 3.40
C MET A 180 -16.74 12.96 3.22
N ASP A 181 -15.50 12.77 3.65
CA ASP A 181 -14.45 13.77 3.60
C ASP A 181 -13.06 13.11 3.67
N THR A 182 -12.07 13.84 3.18
CA THR A 182 -10.64 13.48 3.31
C THR A 182 -9.88 14.74 3.68
N ARG A 183 -8.91 14.61 4.59
CA ARG A 183 -8.05 15.72 4.99
C ARG A 183 -6.61 15.30 4.87
N LEU A 184 -5.88 15.97 4.01
CA LEU A 184 -4.50 15.68 3.67
C LEU A 184 -3.63 16.88 4.04
N SER A 185 -2.50 16.60 4.67
CA SER A 185 -1.44 17.60 4.84
C SER A 185 -0.09 16.90 4.99
N SER A 186 1.00 17.63 4.79
CA SER A 186 2.35 17.12 4.97
C SER A 186 3.26 18.19 5.55
N ASP A 187 4.26 17.76 6.30
CA ASP A 187 5.34 18.62 6.79
C ASP A 187 6.68 18.07 6.28
N GLY A 188 7.18 18.68 5.20
CA GLY A 188 8.43 18.29 4.56
C GLY A 188 9.67 18.51 5.44
N SER A 189 9.59 19.35 6.49
CA SER A 189 10.71 19.57 7.43
C SER A 189 11.06 18.32 8.24
N LEU A 190 10.10 17.39 8.37
CA LEU A 190 10.23 16.13 9.11
C LEU A 190 10.66 14.94 8.25
N GLY A 191 10.91 15.13 6.96
CA GLY A 191 11.26 14.06 6.02
C GLY A 191 12.50 13.24 6.40
N HIS A 192 13.38 13.80 7.24
CA HIS A 192 14.58 13.12 7.72
C HIS A 192 14.32 12.05 8.80
N LEU A 193 13.13 12.01 9.40
CA LEU A 193 12.80 11.14 10.54
C LEU A 193 12.68 9.67 10.15
N LEU A 194 12.12 9.38 8.98
CA LEU A 194 11.93 8.02 8.48
C LEU A 194 12.25 7.99 6.98
N THR A 195 13.30 7.27 6.59
CA THR A 195 13.80 7.30 5.22
C THR A 195 14.24 5.94 4.72
N ILE A 196 14.02 5.70 3.44
CA ILE A 196 14.67 4.64 2.64
C ILE A 196 15.65 5.37 1.71
N LYS A 197 16.90 5.49 2.10
CA LYS A 197 17.88 6.35 1.39
C LYS A 197 18.37 5.78 0.07
N GLY A 198 18.54 4.47 -0.01
CA GLY A 198 19.19 3.84 -1.16
C GLY A 198 18.35 3.81 -2.42
N GLY A 199 19.00 4.07 -3.55
CA GLY A 199 18.40 3.98 -4.88
C GLY A 199 17.84 5.29 -5.43
N GLY A 200 17.60 6.32 -4.60
CA GLY A 200 17.18 7.63 -5.06
C GLY A 200 18.35 8.46 -5.65
N SER A 201 18.04 9.52 -6.38
CA SER A 201 19.05 10.41 -7.01
C SER A 201 20.00 11.06 -5.99
N GLY A 202 19.51 11.32 -4.77
CA GLY A 202 20.33 11.85 -3.68
C GLY A 202 21.25 10.81 -3.03
N HIS A 203 20.98 9.52 -3.21
CA HIS A 203 21.76 8.39 -2.70
C HIS A 203 21.68 7.22 -3.68
N PRO A 204 22.42 7.30 -4.81
CA PRO A 204 22.35 6.30 -5.88
C PRO A 204 22.97 4.93 -5.49
N ASP A 205 23.62 4.82 -4.34
CA ASP A 205 24.19 3.56 -3.87
C ASP A 205 23.10 2.51 -3.60
N ARG A 206 23.17 1.43 -4.36
CA ARG A 206 22.24 0.29 -4.24
C ARG A 206 22.43 -0.52 -2.96
N LYS A 207 23.55 -0.34 -2.24
CA LYS A 207 23.85 -1.08 -1.00
C LYS A 207 23.15 -0.52 0.22
N SER A 208 22.67 0.73 0.19
CA SER A 208 21.99 1.41 1.32
C SER A 208 20.47 1.48 1.16
N THR A 209 19.83 0.44 0.63
CA THR A 209 18.37 0.41 0.38
C THR A 209 17.53 0.10 1.61
N ARG A 210 18.13 0.03 2.81
CA ARG A 210 17.42 -0.31 4.04
C ARG A 210 16.77 0.91 4.69
N LEU A 211 15.63 0.67 5.30
CA LEU A 211 14.89 1.66 6.07
C LEU A 211 15.73 2.14 7.27
N ASN A 212 15.84 3.44 7.43
CA ASN A 212 16.49 4.07 8.58
C ASN A 212 15.50 5.01 9.29
N SER A 213 15.47 4.90 10.62
CA SER A 213 14.84 5.87 11.51
C SER A 213 15.91 6.66 12.23
N SER A 214 15.85 7.99 12.17
CA SER A 214 16.73 8.89 12.91
C SER A 214 16.21 9.21 14.30
N HIS A 215 15.04 8.68 14.70
CA HIS A 215 14.43 8.95 15.99
C HIS A 215 14.73 7.88 17.02
N GLY A 216 15.17 8.33 18.19
CA GLY A 216 15.43 7.49 19.37
C GLY A 216 14.16 7.06 20.13
N TYR A 217 12.97 7.55 19.78
CA TYR A 217 11.73 7.22 20.48
C TYR A 217 10.55 7.27 19.51
N ILE A 218 10.03 6.15 19.19
CA ILE A 218 8.61 5.98 18.88
C ILE A 218 7.96 5.33 20.10
#